data_08a3e36652c4e4cdb45dcb3b2a035577
#
_entry.id   08a3e36652c4e4cdb45dcb3b2a035577
#
_cell.length_a   1.000
_cell.length_b   1.000
_cell.length_c   1.000
_cell.angle_alpha   90.00
_cell.angle_beta   90.00
_cell.angle_gamma   90.00
#
_symmetry.space_group_name_H-M   'P 1'
#
loop_
_entity.id
_entity.type
_entity.pdbx_description
1 polymer ?
#
loop_
_entity_poly.entity_id
_entity_poly.type
_entity_poly.pdbx_seq_one_letter_code
_entity_poly.pdbx_strand_id
1 'polypeptide(L)'
;MNMKWNHVRGNTWCIEGRVCIPVYLLNEGEAVLLDSGYAEDRPQLDALLREKGLRVRAILGSHSHNDHSGNHGYYQSLGAEIILPQTEAALVSDAALLTSAYWPATAREIAREFPHLLIRSDRSFPQEAAGVEIAGRAFGLLPLPGHTPGHTGIITPDDVLYVGDALLSPEVLHRAKLPSTADWETDLASKRRLETVSHSGYLLAHSGIYRDLRPLIDENIADKHRRAQQILKWLRERPCWTQTEAVDLIWQRLGLRNRSFFGQVVFRRNAICALEYLVVVGCLRSWMEEGN
;
A
#
# COMPACT_ATOMS: atom_id res chain seq x y z
N MET A 1 2.59 21.05 -2.43
CA MET A 1 2.41 20.69 -3.88
C MET A 1 0.95 20.88 -4.20
N ASN A 2 0.59 21.66 -5.23
CA ASN A 2 -0.84 21.82 -5.55
C ASN A 2 -1.39 20.52 -6.15
N MET A 3 -2.50 20.04 -5.62
CA MET A 3 -3.21 18.89 -6.17
C MET A 3 -3.78 19.24 -7.55
N LYS A 4 -3.76 18.28 -8.49
CA LYS A 4 -4.28 18.45 -9.86
C LYS A 4 -5.41 17.48 -10.12
N TRP A 5 -6.44 17.95 -10.79
CA TRP A 5 -7.61 17.18 -11.19
C TRP A 5 -7.47 16.72 -12.64
N ASN A 6 -7.24 15.42 -12.85
CA ASN A 6 -6.98 14.86 -14.18
C ASN A 6 -8.06 13.85 -14.57
N HIS A 7 -8.58 13.98 -15.78
CA HIS A 7 -9.49 13.00 -16.36
C HIS A 7 -8.72 11.73 -16.77
N VAL A 8 -9.28 10.58 -16.45
CA VAL A 8 -8.72 9.27 -16.82
C VAL A 8 -9.57 8.62 -17.90
N ARG A 9 -10.84 8.34 -17.59
CA ARG A 9 -11.79 7.71 -18.51
C ARG A 9 -13.22 7.82 -17.97
N GLY A 10 -14.20 8.13 -18.82
CA GLY A 10 -15.60 8.19 -18.41
C GLY A 10 -15.82 9.05 -17.17
N ASN A 11 -16.34 8.45 -16.12
CA ASN A 11 -16.54 9.08 -14.82
C ASN A 11 -15.34 8.91 -13.86
N THR A 12 -14.26 8.25 -14.31
CA THR A 12 -13.06 8.04 -13.54
C THR A 12 -12.07 9.19 -13.75
N TRP A 13 -11.68 9.80 -12.65
CA TRP A 13 -10.70 10.88 -12.54
C TRP A 13 -9.61 10.51 -11.56
N CYS A 14 -8.54 11.27 -11.48
CA CYS A 14 -7.58 11.18 -10.39
C CYS A 14 -7.14 12.55 -9.90
N ILE A 15 -6.90 12.64 -8.60
CA ILE A 15 -6.28 13.77 -7.93
C ILE A 15 -4.80 13.45 -7.78
N GLU A 16 -3.95 14.10 -8.58
CA GLU A 16 -2.50 13.96 -8.47
C GLU A 16 -1.97 14.86 -7.34
N GLY A 17 -1.25 14.26 -6.42
CA GLY A 17 -0.59 14.90 -5.29
C GLY A 17 0.68 14.15 -4.89
N ARG A 18 0.97 14.05 -3.60
CA ARG A 18 2.00 13.12 -3.07
C ARG A 18 1.63 11.66 -3.33
N VAL A 19 0.32 11.40 -3.28
CA VAL A 19 -0.31 10.13 -3.67
C VAL A 19 -1.41 10.48 -4.68
N CYS A 20 -1.59 9.66 -5.69
CA CYS A 20 -2.70 9.75 -6.63
C CYS A 20 -3.95 9.15 -5.97
N ILE A 21 -5.00 9.93 -5.83
CA ILE A 21 -6.30 9.50 -5.30
C ILE A 21 -7.26 9.38 -6.48
N PRO A 22 -7.62 8.16 -6.91
CA PRO A 22 -8.65 8.01 -7.94
C PRO A 22 -10.02 8.42 -7.42
N VAL A 23 -10.81 9.03 -8.29
CA VAL A 23 -12.14 9.51 -8.00
C VAL A 23 -13.11 9.00 -9.06
N TYR A 24 -14.18 8.37 -8.64
CA TYR A 24 -15.28 7.98 -9.52
C TYR A 24 -16.51 8.85 -9.26
N LEU A 25 -16.98 9.57 -10.28
CA LEU A 25 -18.17 10.41 -10.18
C LEU A 25 -19.43 9.54 -10.29
N LEU A 26 -20.28 9.57 -9.27
CA LEU A 26 -21.55 8.82 -9.24
C LEU A 26 -22.65 9.52 -10.02
N ASN A 27 -22.87 10.79 -9.71
CA ASN A 27 -23.85 11.71 -10.27
C ASN A 27 -23.42 13.15 -9.97
N GLU A 28 -24.26 14.13 -10.25
CA GLU A 28 -23.99 15.52 -9.91
C GLU A 28 -23.81 15.69 -8.38
N GLY A 29 -22.60 16.09 -8.00
CA GLY A 29 -22.25 16.40 -6.62
C GLY A 29 -21.81 15.24 -5.73
N GLU A 30 -21.75 13.99 -6.21
CA GLU A 30 -21.29 12.85 -5.40
C GLU A 30 -20.16 12.05 -6.07
N ALA A 31 -19.22 11.58 -5.25
CA ALA A 31 -18.09 10.79 -5.70
C ALA A 31 -17.74 9.65 -4.75
N VAL A 32 -17.14 8.60 -5.30
CA VAL A 32 -16.38 7.58 -4.55
C VAL A 32 -14.90 7.89 -4.71
N LEU A 33 -14.18 7.96 -3.59
CA LEU A 33 -12.73 8.00 -3.61
C LEU A 33 -12.18 6.58 -3.51
N LEU A 34 -11.09 6.30 -4.24
CA LEU A 34 -10.29 5.09 -4.03
C LEU A 34 -9.06 5.52 -3.22
N ASP A 35 -9.04 5.14 -1.93
CA ASP A 35 -8.17 5.69 -0.90
C ASP A 35 -8.45 7.18 -0.58
N SER A 36 -7.69 7.79 0.35
CA SER A 36 -7.94 9.16 0.80
C SER A 36 -6.68 10.01 1.05
N GLY A 37 -5.50 9.48 0.74
CA GLY A 37 -4.24 10.20 0.88
C GLY A 37 -3.79 10.42 2.33
N TYR A 38 -2.75 11.22 2.49
CA TYR A 38 -2.22 11.63 3.79
C TYR A 38 -3.16 12.56 4.55
N ALA A 39 -3.21 12.45 5.88
CA ALA A 39 -3.98 13.34 6.74
C ALA A 39 -3.56 14.82 6.58
N GLU A 40 -2.27 15.09 6.39
CA GLU A 40 -1.74 16.44 6.23
C GLU A 40 -2.18 17.11 4.91
N ASP A 41 -2.51 16.32 3.88
CA ASP A 41 -2.94 16.82 2.58
C ASP A 41 -4.45 17.13 2.53
N ARG A 42 -5.22 16.79 3.59
CA ARG A 42 -6.66 16.99 3.69
C ARG A 42 -7.13 18.40 3.33
N PRO A 43 -6.52 19.51 3.81
CA PRO A 43 -7.01 20.85 3.45
C PRO A 43 -7.02 21.12 1.94
N GLN A 44 -6.03 20.56 1.22
CA GLN A 44 -5.94 20.71 -0.24
C GLN A 44 -6.96 19.80 -0.95
N LEU A 45 -7.14 18.58 -0.45
CA LEU A 45 -8.13 17.62 -0.95
C LEU A 45 -9.56 18.20 -0.80
N ASP A 46 -9.90 18.69 0.39
CA ASP A 46 -11.20 19.31 0.67
C ASP A 46 -11.45 20.56 -0.20
N ALA A 47 -10.42 21.40 -0.37
CA ALA A 47 -10.54 22.59 -1.21
C ALA A 47 -10.83 22.21 -2.67
N LEU A 48 -10.15 21.20 -3.20
CA LEU A 48 -10.34 20.72 -4.56
C LEU A 48 -11.73 20.08 -4.76
N LEU A 49 -12.14 19.20 -3.84
CA LEU A 49 -13.46 18.56 -3.89
C LEU A 49 -14.59 19.61 -3.83
N ARG A 50 -14.44 20.63 -2.97
CA ARG A 50 -15.39 21.75 -2.86
C ARG A 50 -15.42 22.60 -4.12
N GLU A 51 -14.27 22.89 -4.74
CA GLU A 51 -14.18 23.59 -6.04
C GLU A 51 -14.95 22.83 -7.13
N LYS A 52 -14.91 21.49 -7.10
CA LYS A 52 -15.64 20.64 -8.04
C LYS A 52 -17.10 20.39 -7.65
N GLY A 53 -17.57 20.96 -6.52
CA GLY A 53 -18.93 20.76 -6.03
C GLY A 53 -19.20 19.31 -5.59
N LEU A 54 -18.18 18.56 -5.14
CA LEU A 54 -18.27 17.14 -4.85
C LEU A 54 -18.34 16.86 -3.34
N ARG A 55 -19.27 15.98 -2.97
CA ARG A 55 -19.35 15.33 -1.66
C ARG A 55 -18.84 13.90 -1.79
N VAL A 56 -18.01 13.47 -0.86
CA VAL A 56 -17.55 12.07 -0.78
C VAL A 56 -18.71 11.22 -0.26
N ARG A 57 -19.23 10.33 -1.10
CA ARG A 57 -20.31 9.37 -0.76
C ARG A 57 -19.76 8.13 -0.09
N ALA A 58 -18.61 7.66 -0.58
CA ALA A 58 -17.91 6.50 -0.04
C ALA A 58 -16.42 6.59 -0.30
N ILE A 59 -15.65 5.88 0.50
CA ILE A 59 -14.24 5.57 0.23
C ILE A 59 -14.11 4.06 0.14
N LEU A 60 -13.58 3.58 -0.99
CA LEU A 60 -13.19 2.18 -1.18
C LEU A 60 -11.67 2.11 -1.05
N GLY A 61 -11.18 1.60 0.07
CA GLY A 61 -9.75 1.55 0.37
C GLY A 61 -9.07 0.34 -0.25
N SER A 62 -7.88 0.57 -0.82
CA SER A 62 -7.01 -0.50 -1.33
C SER A 62 -6.26 -1.21 -0.19
N HIS A 63 -5.79 -0.46 0.79
CA HIS A 63 -5.10 -0.93 1.99
C HIS A 63 -5.01 0.18 3.06
N SER A 64 -4.43 -0.13 4.22
CA SER A 64 -4.52 0.71 5.42
C SER A 64 -3.24 1.50 5.76
N HIS A 65 -2.29 1.68 4.84
CA HIS A 65 -1.15 2.56 5.10
C HIS A 65 -1.56 4.03 5.24
N ASN A 66 -0.77 4.78 6.01
CA ASN A 66 -1.05 6.16 6.40
C ASN A 66 -1.28 7.11 5.21
N ASP A 67 -0.57 6.89 4.12
CA ASP A 67 -0.67 7.68 2.89
C ASP A 67 -1.87 7.29 2.00
N HIS A 68 -2.61 6.26 2.36
CA HIS A 68 -3.82 5.81 1.68
C HIS A 68 -5.08 6.01 2.52
N SER A 69 -4.98 5.79 3.83
CA SER A 69 -6.13 5.81 4.74
C SER A 69 -6.17 7.02 5.68
N GLY A 70 -5.27 8.00 5.51
CA GLY A 70 -5.08 9.11 6.43
C GLY A 70 -6.32 9.99 6.67
N ASN A 71 -7.29 9.98 5.76
CA ASN A 71 -8.50 10.78 5.87
C ASN A 71 -9.79 9.94 5.96
N HIS A 72 -9.71 8.60 6.07
CA HIS A 72 -10.90 7.75 6.14
C HIS A 72 -11.83 8.16 7.28
N GLY A 73 -11.31 8.26 8.52
CA GLY A 73 -12.10 8.64 9.70
C GLY A 73 -12.71 10.05 9.59
N TYR A 74 -11.99 10.97 8.96
CA TYR A 74 -12.52 12.32 8.72
C TYR A 74 -13.73 12.30 7.78
N TYR A 75 -13.61 11.66 6.60
CA TYR A 75 -14.74 11.59 5.67
C TYR A 75 -15.89 10.74 6.21
N GLN A 76 -15.60 9.71 7.01
CA GLN A 76 -16.62 8.95 7.73
C GLN A 76 -17.44 9.86 8.67
N SER A 77 -16.77 10.76 9.40
CA SER A 77 -17.46 11.73 10.27
C SER A 77 -18.35 12.73 9.51
N LEU A 78 -18.11 12.89 8.20
CA LEU A 78 -18.96 13.69 7.29
C LEU A 78 -20.03 12.86 6.58
N GLY A 79 -20.18 11.57 6.92
CA GLY A 79 -21.19 10.66 6.41
C GLY A 79 -20.79 9.87 5.17
N ALA A 80 -19.51 9.82 4.81
CA ALA A 80 -19.00 8.90 3.80
C ALA A 80 -18.94 7.46 4.34
N GLU A 81 -19.36 6.49 3.53
CA GLU A 81 -19.23 5.06 3.83
C GLU A 81 -17.80 4.60 3.62
N ILE A 82 -17.18 3.96 4.61
CA ILE A 82 -15.83 3.40 4.51
C ILE A 82 -15.90 1.89 4.27
N ILE A 83 -15.32 1.46 3.15
CA ILE A 83 -15.34 0.07 2.67
C ILE A 83 -13.90 -0.41 2.50
N LEU A 84 -13.51 -1.46 3.22
CA LEU A 84 -12.12 -1.95 3.25
C LEU A 84 -12.06 -3.46 2.98
N PRO A 85 -10.92 -3.97 2.47
CA PRO A 85 -10.63 -5.40 2.56
C PRO A 85 -10.72 -5.87 4.02
N GLN A 86 -11.28 -7.04 4.26
CA GLN A 86 -11.56 -7.55 5.62
C GLN A 86 -10.32 -7.57 6.52
N THR A 87 -9.17 -7.96 5.97
CA THR A 87 -7.90 -7.97 6.70
C THR A 87 -7.47 -6.56 7.09
N GLU A 88 -7.58 -5.59 6.17
CA GLU A 88 -7.22 -4.19 6.43
C GLU A 88 -8.19 -3.55 7.44
N ALA A 89 -9.49 -3.85 7.33
CA ALA A 89 -10.50 -3.41 8.29
C ALA A 89 -10.20 -3.92 9.71
N ALA A 90 -9.75 -5.18 9.83
CA ALA A 90 -9.34 -5.74 11.11
C ALA A 90 -8.11 -5.02 11.68
N LEU A 91 -7.08 -4.75 10.86
CA LEU A 91 -5.86 -4.06 11.30
C LEU A 91 -6.15 -2.67 11.88
N VAL A 92 -6.97 -1.86 11.21
CA VAL A 92 -7.26 -0.49 11.65
C VAL A 92 -8.34 -0.38 12.73
N SER A 93 -8.98 -1.49 13.10
CA SER A 93 -10.03 -1.50 14.12
C SER A 93 -9.51 -1.34 15.56
N ASP A 94 -8.23 -1.69 15.80
CA ASP A 94 -7.61 -1.67 17.12
C ASP A 94 -6.09 -1.44 17.03
N ALA A 95 -5.56 -0.62 17.94
CA ALA A 95 -4.13 -0.30 17.97
C ALA A 95 -3.25 -1.54 18.21
N ALA A 96 -3.71 -2.54 18.95
CA ALA A 96 -2.96 -3.77 19.18
C ALA A 96 -2.90 -4.64 17.90
N LEU A 97 -3.95 -4.65 17.10
CA LEU A 97 -3.94 -5.33 15.80
C LEU A 97 -3.04 -4.60 14.80
N LEU A 98 -3.10 -3.26 14.79
CA LEU A 98 -2.28 -2.46 13.88
C LEU A 98 -0.77 -2.58 14.17
N THR A 99 -0.36 -2.94 15.40
CA THR A 99 1.05 -3.24 15.69
C THR A 99 1.60 -4.40 14.85
N SER A 100 0.76 -5.32 14.39
CA SER A 100 1.23 -6.41 13.51
C SER A 100 1.80 -5.87 12.18
N ALA A 101 1.28 -4.74 11.68
CA ALA A 101 1.80 -4.05 10.51
C ALA A 101 3.01 -3.13 10.82
N TYR A 102 3.14 -2.67 12.07
CA TYR A 102 4.15 -1.68 12.48
C TYR A 102 5.06 -2.20 13.62
N TRP A 103 5.26 -3.51 13.70
CA TRP A 103 6.21 -4.08 14.67
C TRP A 103 7.64 -3.50 14.44
N PRO A 104 8.40 -3.10 15.47
CA PRO A 104 8.20 -3.35 16.91
C PRO A 104 7.51 -2.21 17.69
N ALA A 105 6.70 -1.36 17.06
CA ALA A 105 5.94 -0.35 17.77
C ALA A 105 4.93 -0.99 18.74
N THR A 106 4.66 -0.32 19.87
CA THR A 106 3.63 -0.75 20.82
C THR A 106 2.26 -0.19 20.45
N ALA A 107 1.17 -0.82 20.92
CA ALA A 107 -0.18 -0.32 20.71
C ALA A 107 -0.36 1.12 21.23
N ARG A 108 0.33 1.48 22.34
CA ARG A 108 0.32 2.85 22.88
C ARG A 108 0.97 3.85 21.92
N GLU A 109 2.08 3.48 21.30
CA GLU A 109 2.76 4.32 20.30
C GLU A 109 1.91 4.49 19.05
N ILE A 110 1.32 3.40 18.55
CA ILE A 110 0.39 3.46 17.41
C ILE A 110 -0.79 4.38 17.71
N ALA A 111 -1.45 4.23 18.86
CA ALA A 111 -2.58 5.07 19.25
C ALA A 111 -2.19 6.56 19.40
N ARG A 112 -0.94 6.85 19.79
CA ARG A 112 -0.43 8.23 19.90
C ARG A 112 -0.06 8.84 18.58
N GLU A 113 0.68 8.11 17.73
CA GLU A 113 1.24 8.63 16.49
C GLU A 113 0.25 8.59 15.32
N PHE A 114 -0.65 7.60 15.33
CA PHE A 114 -1.57 7.33 14.22
C PHE A 114 -3.03 7.17 14.66
N PRO A 115 -3.57 8.05 15.55
CA PRO A 115 -4.97 7.93 16.00
C PRO A 115 -5.97 8.02 14.84
N HIS A 116 -5.62 8.74 13.77
CA HIS A 116 -6.43 8.92 12.56
C HIS A 116 -6.54 7.66 11.70
N LEU A 117 -5.66 6.66 11.89
CA LEU A 117 -5.76 5.37 11.23
C LEU A 117 -6.70 4.40 11.95
N LEU A 118 -6.98 4.65 13.24
CA LEU A 118 -7.83 3.78 14.04
C LEU A 118 -9.30 4.10 13.74
N ILE A 119 -9.92 3.28 12.91
CA ILE A 119 -11.30 3.44 12.47
C ILE A 119 -12.04 2.10 12.48
N ARG A 120 -13.37 2.17 12.51
CA ARG A 120 -14.24 1.04 12.17
C ARG A 120 -14.77 1.28 10.76
N SER A 121 -14.47 0.38 9.83
CA SER A 121 -15.09 0.42 8.50
C SER A 121 -16.59 0.14 8.61
N ASP A 122 -17.38 0.81 7.77
CA ASP A 122 -18.83 0.58 7.71
C ASP A 122 -19.15 -0.76 7.04
N ARG A 123 -18.35 -1.12 6.02
CA ARG A 123 -18.38 -2.42 5.34
C ARG A 123 -16.99 -2.96 5.13
N SER A 124 -16.90 -4.28 5.04
CA SER A 124 -15.68 -4.96 4.60
C SER A 124 -16.04 -6.07 3.61
N PHE A 125 -15.08 -6.44 2.79
CA PHE A 125 -15.21 -7.53 1.82
C PHE A 125 -14.09 -8.56 2.00
N PRO A 126 -14.39 -9.86 1.81
CA PRO A 126 -13.38 -10.90 1.89
C PRO A 126 -12.35 -10.78 0.75
N GLN A 127 -11.17 -11.34 0.95
CA GLN A 127 -10.07 -11.23 -0.02
C GLN A 127 -10.43 -11.82 -1.40
N GLU A 128 -11.33 -12.80 -1.44
CA GLU A 128 -11.77 -13.48 -2.66
C GLU A 128 -12.92 -12.78 -3.37
N ALA A 129 -13.43 -11.68 -2.83
CA ALA A 129 -14.52 -10.94 -3.45
C ALA A 129 -14.11 -10.43 -4.84
N ALA A 130 -14.95 -10.71 -5.83
CA ALA A 130 -14.73 -10.23 -7.21
C ALA A 130 -15.15 -8.78 -7.42
N GLY A 131 -15.96 -8.21 -6.52
CA GLY A 131 -16.45 -6.85 -6.62
C GLY A 131 -17.30 -6.42 -5.44
N VAL A 132 -17.59 -5.12 -5.40
CA VAL A 132 -18.46 -4.49 -4.42
C VAL A 132 -19.35 -3.46 -5.11
N GLU A 133 -20.62 -3.39 -4.72
CA GLU A 133 -21.55 -2.38 -5.21
C GLU A 133 -21.56 -1.16 -4.26
N ILE A 134 -21.45 0.03 -4.82
CA ILE A 134 -21.51 1.32 -4.13
C ILE A 134 -22.47 2.24 -4.89
N ALA A 135 -23.54 2.64 -4.25
CA ALA A 135 -24.55 3.54 -4.83
C ALA A 135 -25.02 3.09 -6.23
N GLY A 136 -25.29 1.78 -6.40
CA GLY A 136 -25.76 1.20 -7.66
C GLY A 136 -24.68 1.09 -8.75
N ARG A 137 -23.41 1.23 -8.40
CA ARG A 137 -22.25 1.06 -9.31
C ARG A 137 -21.40 -0.10 -8.86
N ALA A 138 -21.07 -1.01 -9.78
CA ALA A 138 -20.23 -2.15 -9.52
C ALA A 138 -18.75 -1.79 -9.68
N PHE A 139 -17.97 -1.92 -8.60
CA PHE A 139 -16.51 -1.83 -8.62
C PHE A 139 -15.94 -3.25 -8.58
N GLY A 140 -15.03 -3.57 -9.50
CA GLY A 140 -14.31 -4.82 -9.48
C GLY A 140 -13.20 -4.80 -8.42
N LEU A 141 -12.84 -5.98 -7.93
CA LEU A 141 -11.78 -6.16 -6.94
C LEU A 141 -10.76 -7.19 -7.47
N LEU A 142 -9.49 -6.86 -7.35
CA LEU A 142 -8.38 -7.73 -7.71
C LEU A 142 -7.47 -7.91 -6.49
N PRO A 143 -7.47 -9.09 -5.84
CA PRO A 143 -6.56 -9.33 -4.72
C PRO A 143 -5.10 -9.21 -5.13
N LEU A 144 -4.34 -8.33 -4.48
CA LEU A 144 -2.91 -8.09 -4.70
C LEU A 144 -2.13 -8.06 -3.37
N PRO A 145 -2.29 -9.09 -2.52
CA PRO A 145 -1.60 -9.12 -1.24
C PRO A 145 -0.07 -9.14 -1.41
N GLY A 146 0.65 -8.72 -0.37
CA GLY A 146 2.11 -8.73 -0.32
C GLY A 146 2.70 -7.40 0.10
N HIS A 147 2.26 -6.27 -0.46
CA HIS A 147 2.58 -4.94 0.08
C HIS A 147 1.99 -4.78 1.49
N THR A 148 0.70 -5.06 1.64
CA THR A 148 0.04 -5.40 2.91
C THR A 148 -0.70 -6.73 2.76
N PRO A 149 -1.10 -7.39 3.88
CA PRO A 149 -1.80 -8.68 3.80
C PRO A 149 -3.14 -8.63 3.07
N GLY A 150 -3.86 -7.51 3.16
CA GLY A 150 -5.18 -7.32 2.55
C GLY A 150 -5.16 -6.45 1.28
N HIS A 151 -3.99 -6.05 0.79
CA HIS A 151 -3.91 -5.13 -0.35
C HIS A 151 -4.73 -5.62 -1.55
N THR A 152 -5.54 -4.72 -2.10
CA THR A 152 -6.49 -5.02 -3.18
C THR A 152 -6.44 -3.93 -4.25
N GLY A 153 -6.28 -4.33 -5.50
CA GLY A 153 -6.51 -3.46 -6.67
C GLY A 153 -8.00 -3.25 -6.89
N ILE A 154 -8.40 -2.07 -7.33
CA ILE A 154 -9.79 -1.67 -7.49
C ILE A 154 -10.05 -1.30 -8.95
N ILE A 155 -11.07 -1.91 -9.55
CA ILE A 155 -11.47 -1.65 -10.93
C ILE A 155 -12.71 -0.76 -10.91
N THR A 156 -12.62 0.44 -11.49
CA THR A 156 -13.77 1.32 -11.60
C THR A 156 -14.78 0.82 -12.62
N PRO A 157 -16.06 1.26 -12.57
CA PRO A 157 -17.05 0.91 -13.59
C PRO A 157 -16.66 1.31 -15.03
N ASP A 158 -15.69 2.20 -15.20
CA ASP A 158 -15.13 2.60 -16.50
C ASP A 158 -13.96 1.73 -16.97
N ASP A 159 -13.74 0.57 -16.33
CA ASP A 159 -12.63 -0.34 -16.65
C ASP A 159 -11.23 0.29 -16.48
N VAL A 160 -11.04 1.05 -15.39
CA VAL A 160 -9.73 1.56 -14.96
C VAL A 160 -9.31 0.82 -13.70
N LEU A 161 -8.16 0.15 -13.74
CA LEU A 161 -7.60 -0.56 -12.60
C LEU A 161 -6.67 0.36 -11.79
N TYR A 162 -7.02 0.63 -10.56
CA TYR A 162 -6.14 1.21 -9.56
C TYR A 162 -5.37 0.10 -8.84
N VAL A 163 -4.07 0.07 -9.01
CA VAL A 163 -3.21 -1.00 -8.45
C VAL A 163 -2.65 -0.65 -7.06
N GLY A 164 -2.98 0.55 -6.53
CA GLY A 164 -2.42 1.01 -5.25
C GLY A 164 -0.89 0.97 -5.26
N ASP A 165 -0.32 0.29 -4.27
CA ASP A 165 1.12 0.12 -4.07
C ASP A 165 1.66 -1.25 -4.52
N ALA A 166 0.86 -2.04 -5.25
CA ALA A 166 1.33 -3.30 -5.82
C ALA A 166 2.47 -3.09 -6.86
N LEU A 167 2.51 -1.92 -7.50
CA LEU A 167 3.58 -1.52 -8.42
C LEU A 167 4.09 -0.11 -8.09
N LEU A 168 5.39 0.06 -8.27
CA LEU A 168 6.07 1.34 -8.13
C LEU A 168 6.74 1.73 -9.45
N SER A 169 6.77 3.02 -9.79
CA SER A 169 7.52 3.49 -10.95
C SER A 169 9.03 3.34 -10.75
N PRO A 170 9.82 3.34 -11.84
CA PRO A 170 11.28 3.26 -11.74
C PRO A 170 11.89 4.36 -10.85
N GLU A 171 11.33 5.56 -10.88
CA GLU A 171 11.79 6.69 -10.05
C GLU A 171 11.54 6.44 -8.56
N VAL A 172 10.38 5.85 -8.22
CA VAL A 172 10.04 5.49 -6.83
C VAL A 172 10.91 4.33 -6.37
N LEU A 173 11.08 3.28 -7.18
CA LEU A 173 11.97 2.15 -6.90
C LEU A 173 13.40 2.61 -6.64
N HIS A 174 13.93 3.52 -7.49
CA HIS A 174 15.28 4.04 -7.32
C HIS A 174 15.46 4.81 -6.00
N ARG A 175 14.45 5.59 -5.59
CA ARG A 175 14.49 6.35 -4.33
C ARG A 175 14.26 5.47 -3.10
N ALA A 176 13.43 4.46 -3.22
CA ALA A 176 13.11 3.55 -2.13
C ALA A 176 14.26 2.57 -1.91
N LYS A 177 15.02 2.76 -0.83
CA LYS A 177 16.16 1.87 -0.51
C LYS A 177 15.73 0.42 -0.30
N LEU A 178 14.58 0.25 0.33
CA LEU A 178 13.92 -1.04 0.52
C LEU A 178 12.41 -0.79 0.58
N PRO A 179 11.68 -0.98 -0.55
CA PRO A 179 10.24 -0.73 -0.61
C PRO A 179 9.46 -1.52 0.44
N SER A 180 8.41 -0.91 0.99
CA SER A 180 7.55 -1.56 1.98
C SER A 180 6.91 -2.80 1.38
N THR A 181 7.02 -3.92 2.09
CA THR A 181 6.45 -5.21 1.68
C THR A 181 6.26 -6.07 2.94
N ALA A 182 5.07 -6.56 3.16
CA ALA A 182 4.75 -7.44 4.28
C ALA A 182 5.20 -8.89 4.01
N ASP A 183 5.15 -9.32 2.74
CA ASP A 183 5.58 -10.65 2.31
C ASP A 183 6.08 -10.60 0.86
N TRP A 184 7.35 -10.98 0.63
CA TRP A 184 7.98 -10.87 -0.68
C TRP A 184 7.50 -11.90 -1.69
N GLU A 185 7.21 -13.12 -1.26
CA GLU A 185 6.74 -14.19 -2.16
C GLU A 185 5.34 -13.88 -2.66
N THR A 186 4.45 -13.53 -1.74
CA THR A 186 3.08 -13.13 -2.04
C THR A 186 3.03 -11.87 -2.92
N ASP A 187 3.90 -10.89 -2.67
CA ASP A 187 4.01 -9.68 -3.48
C ASP A 187 4.48 -9.98 -4.91
N LEU A 188 5.45 -10.88 -5.08
CA LEU A 188 5.87 -11.35 -6.41
C LEU A 188 4.73 -12.10 -7.12
N ALA A 189 3.96 -12.92 -6.41
CA ALA A 189 2.80 -13.60 -6.97
C ALA A 189 1.72 -12.60 -7.43
N SER A 190 1.48 -11.54 -6.65
CA SER A 190 0.55 -10.46 -7.01
C SER A 190 1.01 -9.70 -8.26
N LYS A 191 2.31 -9.42 -8.40
CA LYS A 191 2.87 -8.79 -9.59
C LYS A 191 2.68 -9.67 -10.84
N ARG A 192 2.91 -11.00 -10.74
CA ARG A 192 2.64 -11.94 -11.83
C ARG A 192 1.15 -12.04 -12.16
N ARG A 193 0.25 -11.92 -11.17
CA ARG A 193 -1.19 -11.85 -11.42
C ARG A 193 -1.55 -10.65 -12.30
N LEU A 194 -0.90 -9.50 -12.13
CA LEU A 194 -1.12 -8.32 -12.98
C LEU A 194 -0.73 -8.54 -14.46
N GLU A 195 0.12 -9.54 -14.77
CA GLU A 195 0.42 -9.92 -16.15
C GLU A 195 -0.77 -10.54 -16.88
N THR A 196 -1.72 -11.09 -16.13
CA THR A 196 -2.87 -11.85 -16.68
C THR A 196 -4.13 -11.01 -16.88
N VAL A 197 -4.12 -9.73 -16.47
CA VAL A 197 -5.27 -8.85 -16.57
C VAL A 197 -5.01 -7.73 -17.59
N SER A 198 -6.09 -7.26 -18.23
CA SER A 198 -6.04 -6.15 -19.17
C SER A 198 -7.23 -5.22 -18.93
N HIS A 199 -6.95 -3.94 -18.77
CA HIS A 199 -7.94 -2.90 -18.53
C HIS A 199 -7.68 -1.70 -19.45
N SER A 200 -8.68 -0.85 -19.59
CA SER A 200 -8.65 0.33 -20.48
C SER A 200 -7.73 1.45 -19.96
N GLY A 201 -7.32 1.40 -18.70
CA GLY A 201 -6.39 2.33 -18.09
C GLY A 201 -5.94 1.85 -16.73
N TYR A 202 -4.84 2.41 -16.25
CA TYR A 202 -4.25 2.02 -14.97
C TYR A 202 -3.85 3.24 -14.15
N LEU A 203 -3.98 3.13 -12.83
CA LEU A 203 -3.58 4.15 -11.87
C LEU A 203 -2.66 3.53 -10.81
N LEU A 204 -1.53 4.18 -10.58
CA LEU A 204 -0.59 3.86 -9.51
C LEU A 204 -0.66 4.96 -8.45
N ALA A 205 -0.60 4.57 -7.19
CA ALA A 205 -0.67 5.53 -6.09
C ALA A 205 0.45 6.59 -6.12
N HIS A 206 1.68 6.19 -6.38
CA HIS A 206 2.83 7.10 -6.34
C HIS A 206 3.32 7.61 -7.70
N SER A 207 2.57 7.35 -8.78
CA SER A 207 3.07 7.64 -10.13
C SER A 207 2.00 8.02 -11.15
N GLY A 208 0.71 8.03 -10.77
CA GLY A 208 -0.38 8.53 -11.61
C GLY A 208 -0.85 7.55 -12.68
N ILE A 209 -1.09 8.06 -13.90
CA ILE A 209 -1.83 7.39 -14.98
C ILE A 209 -0.89 6.61 -15.90
N TYR A 210 -1.25 5.35 -16.20
CA TYR A 210 -0.55 4.48 -17.15
C TYR A 210 -1.52 3.83 -18.15
N ARG A 211 -0.98 3.46 -19.33
CA ARG A 211 -1.74 2.72 -20.35
C ARG A 211 -1.32 1.26 -20.45
N ASP A 212 -0.13 0.94 -19.97
CA ASP A 212 0.45 -0.40 -19.97
C ASP A 212 1.24 -0.61 -18.68
N LEU A 213 1.00 -1.73 -18.01
CA LEU A 213 1.70 -2.12 -16.79
C LEU A 213 2.88 -3.07 -17.04
N ARG A 214 2.98 -3.69 -18.22
CA ARG A 214 3.97 -4.74 -18.47
C ARG A 214 5.42 -4.29 -18.16
N PRO A 215 5.90 -3.13 -18.64
CA PRO A 215 7.27 -2.69 -18.33
C PRO A 215 7.48 -2.45 -16.83
N LEU A 216 6.42 -2.00 -16.12
CA LEU A 216 6.48 -1.76 -14.68
C LEU A 216 6.51 -3.07 -13.90
N ILE A 217 5.72 -4.06 -14.31
CA ILE A 217 5.70 -5.39 -13.68
C ILE A 217 7.09 -6.01 -13.78
N ASP A 218 7.66 -6.05 -14.98
CA ASP A 218 8.99 -6.62 -15.25
C ASP A 218 10.06 -5.93 -14.38
N GLU A 219 10.04 -4.59 -14.32
CA GLU A 219 11.02 -3.82 -13.54
C GLU A 219 10.85 -4.04 -12.01
N ASN A 220 9.60 -4.08 -11.50
CA ASN A 220 9.35 -4.34 -10.09
C ASN A 220 9.79 -5.73 -9.65
N ILE A 221 9.55 -6.76 -10.49
CA ILE A 221 10.02 -8.13 -10.24
C ILE A 221 11.55 -8.19 -10.29
N ALA A 222 12.16 -7.61 -11.33
CA ALA A 222 13.61 -7.56 -11.48
C ALA A 222 14.29 -6.81 -10.33
N ASP A 223 13.73 -5.68 -9.89
CA ASP A 223 14.24 -4.91 -8.75
C ASP A 223 14.25 -5.74 -7.46
N LYS A 224 13.16 -6.45 -7.17
CA LYS A 224 13.08 -7.31 -6.00
C LYS A 224 14.13 -8.42 -6.03
N HIS A 225 14.33 -9.08 -7.16
CA HIS A 225 15.38 -10.09 -7.31
C HIS A 225 16.79 -9.49 -7.18
N ARG A 226 17.07 -8.33 -7.77
CA ARG A 226 18.36 -7.63 -7.59
C ARG A 226 18.65 -7.34 -6.12
N ARG A 227 17.66 -6.87 -5.37
CA ARG A 227 17.80 -6.59 -3.92
C ARG A 227 18.06 -7.86 -3.13
N ALA A 228 17.32 -8.94 -3.41
CA ALA A 228 17.55 -10.24 -2.77
C ALA A 228 19.00 -10.73 -2.99
N GLN A 229 19.47 -10.69 -4.25
CA GLN A 229 20.85 -11.05 -4.58
C GLN A 229 21.88 -10.15 -3.89
N GLN A 230 21.61 -8.86 -3.80
CA GLN A 230 22.50 -7.91 -3.13
C GLN A 230 22.59 -8.18 -1.62
N ILE A 231 21.46 -8.42 -0.95
CA ILE A 231 21.40 -8.79 0.46
C ILE A 231 22.15 -10.11 0.69
N LEU A 232 21.90 -11.11 -0.14
CA LEU A 232 22.58 -12.40 -0.06
C LEU A 232 24.11 -12.26 -0.22
N LYS A 233 24.56 -11.38 -1.13
CA LYS A 233 25.99 -11.06 -1.28
C LYS A 233 26.61 -10.50 -0.01
N TRP A 234 25.93 -9.59 0.68
CA TRP A 234 26.41 -9.04 1.95
C TRP A 234 26.46 -10.07 3.07
N LEU A 235 25.44 -10.92 3.16
CA LEU A 235 25.37 -11.96 4.18
C LEU A 235 26.48 -13.05 4.04
N ARG A 236 27.02 -13.25 2.83
CA ARG A 236 28.12 -14.18 2.59
C ARG A 236 29.47 -13.74 3.18
N GLU A 237 29.55 -12.54 3.72
CA GLU A 237 30.78 -12.04 4.38
C GLU A 237 31.11 -12.80 5.68
N ARG A 238 30.10 -13.45 6.28
CA ARG A 238 30.25 -14.33 7.45
C ARG A 238 29.42 -15.61 7.28
N PRO A 239 29.80 -16.72 7.92
CA PRO A 239 29.10 -18.00 7.81
C PRO A 239 27.73 -17.98 8.51
N CYS A 240 27.56 -17.16 9.55
CA CYS A 240 26.31 -17.02 10.29
C CYS A 240 26.09 -15.59 10.82
N TRP A 241 24.83 -15.26 11.04
CA TRP A 241 24.34 -13.98 11.53
C TRP A 241 23.16 -14.21 12.46
N THR A 242 23.08 -13.48 13.56
CA THR A 242 21.79 -13.31 14.22
C THR A 242 20.86 -12.45 13.34
N GLN A 243 19.56 -12.57 13.53
CA GLN A 243 18.60 -11.76 12.76
C GLN A 243 18.86 -10.25 12.93
N THR A 244 19.16 -9.82 14.17
CA THR A 244 19.48 -8.41 14.47
C THR A 244 20.71 -7.93 13.72
N GLU A 245 21.81 -8.71 13.74
CA GLU A 245 23.05 -8.36 13.02
C GLU A 245 22.82 -8.30 11.50
N ALA A 246 22.04 -9.21 10.93
CA ALA A 246 21.70 -9.20 9.51
C ALA A 246 20.89 -7.96 9.13
N VAL A 247 19.89 -7.57 9.94
CA VAL A 247 19.09 -6.35 9.75
C VAL A 247 19.98 -5.11 9.86
N ASP A 248 20.88 -5.04 10.85
CA ASP A 248 21.78 -3.91 11.03
C ASP A 248 22.82 -3.81 9.89
N LEU A 249 23.31 -4.94 9.38
CA LEU A 249 24.16 -4.97 8.18
C LEU A 249 23.42 -4.37 6.96
N ILE A 250 22.19 -4.81 6.69
CA ILE A 250 21.37 -4.28 5.59
C ILE A 250 21.18 -2.78 5.76
N TRP A 251 20.88 -2.31 6.97
CA TRP A 251 20.76 -0.89 7.31
C TRP A 251 21.99 -0.08 6.92
N GLN A 252 23.16 -0.55 7.37
CA GLN A 252 24.44 0.10 7.11
C GLN A 252 24.76 0.12 5.61
N ARG A 253 24.62 -1.01 4.93
CA ARG A 253 24.94 -1.15 3.50
C ARG A 253 24.04 -0.32 2.59
N LEU A 254 22.78 -0.11 2.98
CA LEU A 254 21.86 0.80 2.27
C LEU A 254 22.12 2.28 2.59
N GLY A 255 23.02 2.60 3.51
CA GLY A 255 23.34 3.98 3.91
C GLY A 255 22.14 4.71 4.52
N LEU A 256 21.31 3.99 5.28
CA LEU A 256 20.12 4.56 5.90
C LEU A 256 20.53 5.42 7.11
N ARG A 257 19.89 6.57 7.24
CA ARG A 257 20.08 7.46 8.38
C ARG A 257 18.82 7.46 9.23
N ASN A 258 18.99 7.45 10.55
CA ASN A 258 17.89 7.56 11.50
C ASN A 258 17.20 8.93 11.36
N ARG A 259 16.05 8.96 10.72
CA ARG A 259 15.26 10.19 10.55
C ARG A 259 14.02 10.25 11.45
N SER A 260 13.41 9.09 11.74
CA SER A 260 12.25 9.00 12.61
C SER A 260 12.13 7.59 13.19
N PHE A 261 11.47 7.46 14.33
CA PHE A 261 11.12 6.17 14.92
C PHE A 261 10.31 5.29 13.95
N PHE A 262 9.29 5.87 13.32
CA PHE A 262 8.47 5.16 12.33
C PHE A 262 9.29 4.61 11.15
N GLY A 263 10.17 5.43 10.58
CA GLY A 263 11.02 4.97 9.48
C GLY A 263 11.95 3.81 9.88
N GLN A 264 12.40 3.76 11.14
CA GLN A 264 13.18 2.63 11.65
C GLN A 264 12.35 1.37 11.78
N VAL A 265 11.12 1.47 12.30
CA VAL A 265 10.18 0.36 12.46
C VAL A 265 9.88 -0.29 11.11
N VAL A 266 9.43 0.51 10.14
CA VAL A 266 9.09 0.04 8.79
C VAL A 266 10.30 -0.60 8.11
N PHE A 267 11.47 0.03 8.21
CA PHE A 267 12.67 -0.53 7.60
C PHE A 267 13.05 -1.90 8.20
N ARG A 268 13.08 -2.02 9.54
CA ARG A 268 13.44 -3.29 10.20
C ARG A 268 12.51 -4.41 9.76
N ARG A 269 11.20 -4.14 9.69
CA ARG A 269 10.23 -5.09 9.17
C ARG A 269 10.53 -5.49 7.74
N ASN A 270 10.76 -4.53 6.84
CA ASN A 270 11.06 -4.81 5.44
C ASN A 270 12.34 -5.65 5.27
N ALA A 271 13.36 -5.39 6.10
CA ALA A 271 14.59 -6.17 6.10
C ALA A 271 14.35 -7.62 6.57
N ILE A 272 13.53 -7.81 7.61
CA ILE A 272 13.13 -9.14 8.08
C ILE A 272 12.37 -9.89 6.98
N CYS A 273 11.39 -9.26 6.33
CA CYS A 273 10.66 -9.89 5.22
C CYS A 273 11.57 -10.30 4.06
N ALA A 274 12.62 -9.50 3.77
CA ALA A 274 13.62 -9.85 2.77
C ALA A 274 14.48 -11.08 3.19
N LEU A 275 14.85 -11.18 4.47
CA LEU A 275 15.56 -12.32 5.01
C LEU A 275 14.70 -13.59 5.00
N GLU A 276 13.42 -13.48 5.40
CA GLU A 276 12.45 -14.59 5.34
C GLU A 276 12.30 -15.11 3.91
N TYR A 277 12.16 -14.22 2.93
CA TYR A 277 12.12 -14.61 1.52
C TYR A 277 13.36 -15.42 1.12
N LEU A 278 14.57 -14.99 1.51
CA LEU A 278 15.79 -15.72 1.19
C LEU A 278 15.86 -17.11 1.86
N VAL A 279 15.22 -17.28 3.01
CA VAL A 279 15.06 -18.60 3.65
C VAL A 279 14.05 -19.46 2.88
N VAL A 280 12.89 -18.91 2.54
CA VAL A 280 11.83 -19.64 1.82
C VAL A 280 12.31 -20.14 0.46
N VAL A 281 13.07 -19.33 -0.28
CA VAL A 281 13.64 -19.75 -1.58
C VAL A 281 14.90 -20.60 -1.46
N GLY A 282 15.28 -21.00 -0.25
CA GLY A 282 16.42 -21.91 0.01
C GLY A 282 17.82 -21.30 -0.15
N CYS A 283 17.92 -19.97 -0.25
CA CYS A 283 19.20 -19.25 -0.33
C CYS A 283 19.89 -19.08 1.03
N LEU A 284 19.10 -19.06 2.11
CA LEU A 284 19.55 -19.03 3.50
C LEU A 284 18.97 -20.21 4.27
N ARG A 285 19.59 -20.55 5.40
CA ARG A 285 19.04 -21.48 6.39
C ARG A 285 18.88 -20.73 7.71
N SER A 286 17.74 -20.91 8.37
CA SER A 286 17.52 -20.45 9.74
C SER A 286 17.59 -21.64 10.69
N TRP A 287 18.19 -21.45 11.86
CA TRP A 287 18.20 -22.41 12.94
C TRP A 287 18.11 -21.68 14.28
N MET A 288 17.61 -22.35 15.29
CA MET A 288 17.72 -21.89 16.67
C MET A 288 18.86 -22.68 17.33
N GLU A 289 19.79 -22.00 18.03
CA GLU A 289 20.69 -22.68 18.92
C GLU A 289 19.86 -23.25 20.07
N GLU A 290 19.96 -24.56 20.29
CA GLU A 290 19.41 -25.16 21.50
C GLU A 290 20.16 -24.52 22.67
N GLY A 291 19.45 -23.72 23.47
CA GLY A 291 20.02 -23.08 24.64
C GLY A 291 20.46 -24.12 25.67
N ASN A 292 21.68 -23.96 26.20
CA ASN A 292 22.15 -24.67 27.37
C ASN A 292 21.35 -24.29 28.61
#